data_b52b24bfc5c3b6da1bc66c75170a8efe
#
_entry.id   b52b24bfc5c3b6da1bc66c75170a8efe
#
_cell.length_a   1.000
_cell.length_b   1.000
_cell.length_c   1.000
_cell.angle_alpha   90.00
_cell.angle_beta   90.00
_cell.angle_gamma   90.00
#
_symmetry.space_group_name_H-M   'P 1'
#
loop_
_entity.id
_entity.type
_entity.pdbx_description
1 polymer ?
#
loop_
_entity_poly.entity_id
_entity_poly.type
_entity_poly.pdbx_seq_one_letter_code
_entity_poly.pdbx_strand_id
1 'polypeptide(L)'
;MRYRLLLTTAAIVAGADALTKAIAAALSRWMPLHLPGGWALQVKHNHGVILGLGAGTRIPDIFAVVAVLQITYLLLSTRNECGPLWAVALGLLAGGMAGNVGEDRIFGYVVDWIRPPDVPIVFDLADVAIAIGQVLLILLILSARTGRVRARPAVAR
;
A
#
# COMPACT_ATOMS: atom_id res chain seq x y z
N MET A 1 -18.63 -9.67 5.31
CA MET A 1 -17.48 -8.72 5.21
C MET A 1 -17.95 -7.29 5.34
N ARG A 2 -17.19 -6.42 5.98
CA ARG A 2 -17.53 -5.01 6.18
C ARG A 2 -17.09 -4.18 4.96
N TYR A 3 -17.73 -4.38 3.80
CA TYR A 3 -17.37 -3.69 2.55
C TYR A 3 -17.36 -2.16 2.67
N ARG A 4 -18.29 -1.57 3.42
CA ARG A 4 -18.29 -0.11 3.65
C ARG A 4 -16.99 0.34 4.30
N LEU A 5 -16.51 -0.36 5.33
CA LEU A 5 -15.25 -0.01 5.99
C LEU A 5 -14.05 -0.16 5.06
N LEU A 6 -14.00 -1.23 4.25
CA LEU A 6 -12.97 -1.41 3.24
C LEU A 6 -12.96 -0.26 2.24
N LEU A 7 -14.10 0.02 1.63
CA LEU A 7 -14.21 1.08 0.61
C LEU A 7 -13.92 2.48 1.19
N THR A 8 -14.39 2.75 2.42
CA THR A 8 -14.10 4.02 3.10
C THR A 8 -12.60 4.15 3.37
N THR A 9 -11.94 3.09 3.88
CA THR A 9 -10.49 3.10 4.11
C THR A 9 -9.73 3.31 2.79
N ALA A 10 -10.11 2.60 1.73
CA ALA A 10 -9.47 2.76 0.42
C ALA A 10 -9.65 4.17 -0.15
N ALA A 11 -10.84 4.73 -0.06
CA ALA A 11 -11.12 6.09 -0.53
C ALA A 11 -10.35 7.16 0.27
N ILE A 12 -10.25 7.00 1.60
CA ILE A 12 -9.46 7.91 2.45
C ILE A 12 -7.99 7.84 2.08
N VAL A 13 -7.43 6.63 1.91
CA VAL A 13 -6.02 6.44 1.55
C VAL A 13 -5.71 7.06 0.19
N ALA A 14 -6.47 6.71 -0.84
CA ALA A 14 -6.26 7.23 -2.18
C ALA A 14 -6.44 8.76 -2.23
N GLY A 15 -7.44 9.30 -1.53
CA GLY A 15 -7.66 10.74 -1.45
C GLY A 15 -6.56 11.49 -0.70
N ALA A 16 -6.09 10.94 0.43
CA ALA A 16 -4.99 11.53 1.19
C ALA A 16 -3.67 11.47 0.40
N ASP A 17 -3.40 10.36 -0.29
CA ASP A 17 -2.24 10.21 -1.16
C ASP A 17 -2.26 11.25 -2.30
N ALA A 18 -3.35 11.33 -3.04
CA ALA A 18 -3.50 12.31 -4.12
C ALA A 18 -3.36 13.76 -3.63
N LEU A 19 -3.94 14.08 -2.46
CA LEU A 19 -3.83 15.40 -1.86
C LEU A 19 -2.39 15.74 -1.47
N THR A 20 -1.69 14.81 -0.80
CA THR A 20 -0.29 15.03 -0.38
C THR A 20 0.66 15.15 -1.56
N LYS A 21 0.46 14.37 -2.62
CA LYS A 21 1.20 14.48 -3.88
C LYS A 21 0.96 15.83 -4.57
N ALA A 22 -0.28 16.28 -4.62
CA ALA A 22 -0.62 17.60 -5.18
C ALA A 22 0.06 18.74 -4.39
N ILE A 23 0.06 18.66 -3.05
CA ILE A 23 0.76 19.61 -2.19
C ILE A 23 2.28 19.55 -2.44
N ALA A 24 2.87 18.36 -2.49
CA ALA A 24 4.30 18.19 -2.76
C ALA A 24 4.69 18.76 -4.14
N ALA A 25 3.89 18.50 -5.17
CA ALA A 25 4.10 19.05 -6.50
C ALA A 25 4.02 20.59 -6.51
N ALA A 26 3.04 21.19 -5.82
CA ALA A 26 2.92 22.64 -5.70
C ALA A 26 4.09 23.30 -4.96
N LEU A 27 4.66 22.59 -3.99
CA LEU A 27 5.81 23.05 -3.20
C LEU A 27 7.17 22.65 -3.81
N SER A 28 7.18 21.93 -4.92
CA SER A 28 8.41 21.36 -5.53
C SER A 28 9.52 22.38 -5.79
N ARG A 29 9.17 23.63 -6.14
CA ARG A 29 10.13 24.73 -6.34
C ARG A 29 10.93 25.11 -5.08
N TRP A 30 10.43 24.72 -3.88
CA TRP A 30 11.06 24.99 -2.60
C TRP A 30 11.80 23.77 -2.04
N MET A 31 11.76 22.63 -2.75
CA MET A 31 12.37 21.38 -2.32
C MET A 31 13.81 21.24 -2.85
N PRO A 32 14.68 20.49 -2.16
CA PRO A 32 14.38 19.68 -0.98
C PRO A 32 14.27 20.51 0.31
N LEU A 33 13.28 20.20 1.14
CA LEU A 33 13.14 20.76 2.48
C LEU A 33 13.72 19.77 3.50
N HIS A 34 14.81 20.15 4.15
CA HIS A 34 15.44 19.30 5.18
C HIS A 34 14.69 19.42 6.50
N LEU A 35 14.41 18.27 7.10
CA LEU A 35 13.71 18.12 8.36
C LEU A 35 14.68 17.58 9.44
N PRO A 36 14.37 17.75 10.74
CA PRO A 36 15.15 17.16 11.82
C PRO A 36 15.32 15.66 11.66
N GLY A 37 16.46 15.12 12.10
CA GLY A 37 16.74 13.69 12.04
C GLY A 37 17.13 13.17 10.65
N GLY A 38 17.51 14.06 9.71
CA GLY A 38 17.98 13.66 8.38
C GLY A 38 16.88 13.36 7.37
N TRP A 39 15.62 13.51 7.74
CA TRP A 39 14.49 13.42 6.80
C TRP A 39 14.49 14.61 5.83
N ALA A 40 13.92 14.41 4.65
CA ALA A 40 13.69 15.51 3.72
C ALA A 40 12.36 15.31 2.96
N LEU A 41 11.76 16.43 2.56
CA LEU A 41 10.72 16.43 1.55
C LEU A 41 11.38 16.74 0.20
N GLN A 42 11.22 15.83 -0.76
CA GLN A 42 11.89 15.91 -2.06
C GLN A 42 11.02 15.26 -3.12
N VAL A 43 10.56 15.99 -4.10
CA VAL A 43 9.79 15.40 -5.20
C VAL A 43 10.70 14.60 -6.12
N LYS A 44 10.30 13.37 -6.39
CA LYS A 44 10.93 12.45 -7.35
C LYS A 44 9.85 11.78 -8.20
N HIS A 45 10.00 11.78 -9.50
CA HIS A 45 9.16 11.02 -10.41
C HIS A 45 9.70 9.59 -10.51
N ASN A 46 8.91 8.64 -10.05
CA ASN A 46 9.24 7.22 -10.06
C ASN A 46 8.55 6.54 -11.25
N HIS A 47 9.33 6.07 -12.23
CA HIS A 47 8.84 5.37 -13.43
C HIS A 47 8.87 3.84 -13.28
N GLY A 48 9.09 3.34 -12.09
CA GLY A 48 9.18 1.91 -11.80
C GLY A 48 8.32 1.53 -10.62
N VAL A 49 8.57 0.34 -10.09
CA VAL A 49 8.05 -0.08 -8.78
C VAL A 49 9.04 0.34 -7.69
N ILE A 50 9.03 -0.31 -6.55
CA ILE A 50 9.92 -0.01 -5.42
C ILE A 50 11.33 0.37 -5.89
N LEU A 51 11.83 1.55 -5.50
CA LEU A 51 13.17 2.08 -5.85
C LEU A 51 13.38 2.34 -7.36
N GLY A 52 12.34 2.46 -8.16
CA GLY A 52 12.45 2.63 -9.61
C GLY A 52 12.81 1.34 -10.37
N LEU A 53 12.70 0.17 -9.72
CA LEU A 53 12.93 -1.10 -10.38
C LEU A 53 11.97 -1.29 -11.55
N GLY A 54 12.52 -1.73 -12.67
CA GLY A 54 11.73 -2.00 -13.86
C GLY A 54 11.26 -0.78 -14.63
N ALA A 55 11.79 0.42 -14.35
CA ALA A 55 11.51 1.61 -15.16
C ALA A 55 11.77 1.33 -16.65
N GLY A 56 10.80 1.70 -17.49
CA GLY A 56 10.87 1.42 -18.94
C GLY A 56 10.64 -0.03 -19.36
N THR A 57 10.23 -0.90 -18.43
CA THR A 57 9.88 -2.31 -18.70
C THR A 57 8.40 -2.57 -18.37
N ARG A 58 7.96 -3.84 -18.54
CA ARG A 58 6.61 -4.28 -18.11
C ARG A 58 6.53 -4.74 -16.65
N ILE A 59 7.61 -4.59 -15.88
CA ILE A 59 7.64 -5.00 -14.47
C ILE A 59 6.56 -4.29 -13.65
N PRO A 60 6.35 -2.96 -13.77
CA PRO A 60 5.25 -2.28 -13.07
C PRO A 60 3.87 -2.86 -13.39
N ASP A 61 3.62 -3.22 -14.65
CA ASP A 61 2.37 -3.84 -15.07
C ASP A 61 2.13 -5.19 -14.39
N ILE A 62 3.18 -6.01 -14.34
CA ILE A 62 3.13 -7.33 -13.71
C ILE A 62 2.83 -7.18 -12.21
N PHE A 63 3.49 -6.25 -11.51
CA PHE A 63 3.23 -5.98 -10.10
C PHE A 63 1.79 -5.51 -9.86
N ALA A 64 1.27 -4.61 -10.70
CA ALA A 64 -0.12 -4.17 -10.61
C ALA A 64 -1.12 -5.33 -10.77
N VAL A 65 -0.89 -6.21 -11.75
CA VAL A 65 -1.74 -7.39 -11.97
C VAL A 65 -1.67 -8.35 -10.78
N VAL A 66 -0.46 -8.67 -10.30
CA VAL A 66 -0.27 -9.56 -9.14
C VAL A 66 -0.99 -9.02 -7.91
N ALA A 67 -0.92 -7.73 -7.67
CA ALA A 67 -1.57 -7.11 -6.54
C ALA A 67 -3.11 -7.08 -6.66
N VAL A 68 -3.65 -6.84 -7.85
CA VAL A 68 -5.11 -6.97 -8.12
C VAL A 68 -5.55 -8.42 -7.86
N LEU A 69 -4.79 -9.41 -8.35
CA LEU A 69 -5.07 -10.82 -8.11
C LEU A 69 -5.00 -11.18 -6.63
N GLN A 70 -4.00 -10.67 -5.90
CA GLN A 70 -3.85 -10.86 -4.46
C GLN A 70 -5.05 -10.30 -3.70
N ILE A 71 -5.45 -9.05 -3.97
CA ILE A 71 -6.60 -8.42 -3.33
C ILE A 71 -7.88 -9.21 -3.65
N THR A 72 -8.09 -9.57 -4.91
CA THR A 72 -9.26 -10.34 -5.35
C THR A 72 -9.31 -11.69 -4.63
N TYR A 73 -8.21 -12.44 -4.61
CA TYR A 73 -8.10 -13.71 -3.91
C TYR A 73 -8.43 -13.57 -2.42
N LEU A 74 -7.86 -12.58 -1.75
CA LEU A 74 -8.13 -12.32 -0.34
C LEU A 74 -9.59 -11.94 -0.10
N LEU A 75 -10.18 -11.11 -0.94
CA LEU A 75 -11.60 -10.74 -0.86
C LEU A 75 -12.52 -11.97 -0.97
N LEU A 76 -12.24 -12.86 -1.92
CA LEU A 76 -13.03 -14.07 -2.14
C LEU A 76 -12.82 -15.10 -1.01
N SER A 77 -11.59 -15.29 -0.56
CA SER A 77 -11.23 -16.28 0.45
C SER A 77 -11.71 -15.91 1.85
N THR A 78 -11.82 -14.62 2.15
CA THR A 78 -12.09 -14.14 3.51
C THR A 78 -13.48 -13.55 3.70
N ARG A 79 -14.33 -13.56 2.67
CA ARG A 79 -15.65 -12.88 2.67
C ARG A 79 -16.58 -13.31 3.82
N ASN A 80 -16.44 -14.52 4.35
CA ASN A 80 -17.30 -15.09 5.40
C ASN A 80 -16.72 -14.94 6.81
N GLU A 81 -15.42 -14.64 6.96
CA GLU A 81 -14.72 -14.70 8.26
C GLU A 81 -14.11 -13.32 8.66
N CYS A 82 -14.34 -12.28 7.87
CA CYS A 82 -13.59 -11.03 8.03
C CYS A 82 -14.16 -10.10 9.09
N GLY A 83 -13.41 -9.98 10.17
CA GLY A 83 -13.54 -8.89 11.15
C GLY A 83 -13.14 -7.52 10.56
N PRO A 84 -13.30 -6.43 11.35
CA PRO A 84 -13.00 -5.07 10.90
C PRO A 84 -11.54 -4.88 10.48
N LEU A 85 -10.59 -5.53 11.15
CA LEU A 85 -9.16 -5.40 10.83
C LEU A 85 -8.81 -5.92 9.43
N TRP A 86 -9.48 -6.98 8.96
CA TRP A 86 -9.33 -7.45 7.58
C TRP A 86 -9.80 -6.41 6.57
N ALA A 87 -10.95 -5.79 6.85
CA ALA A 87 -11.50 -4.75 5.99
C ALA A 87 -10.56 -3.53 5.91
N VAL A 88 -9.98 -3.12 7.05
CA VAL A 88 -8.99 -2.03 7.08
C VAL A 88 -7.73 -2.42 6.33
N ALA A 89 -7.16 -3.59 6.57
CA ALA A 89 -5.93 -4.05 5.90
C ALA A 89 -6.08 -4.12 4.38
N LEU A 90 -7.22 -4.69 3.90
CA LEU A 90 -7.53 -4.73 2.48
C LEU A 90 -7.83 -3.34 1.90
N GLY A 91 -8.45 -2.45 2.69
CA GLY A 91 -8.69 -1.07 2.30
C GLY A 91 -7.41 -0.26 2.14
N LEU A 92 -6.43 -0.45 3.04
CA LEU A 92 -5.09 0.15 2.95
C LEU A 92 -4.37 -0.28 1.67
N LEU A 93 -4.35 -1.59 1.39
CA LEU A 93 -3.76 -2.12 0.15
C LEU A 93 -4.47 -1.58 -1.09
N ALA A 94 -5.78 -1.68 -1.13
CA ALA A 94 -6.56 -1.28 -2.30
C ALA A 94 -6.45 0.22 -2.58
N GLY A 95 -6.47 1.05 -1.52
CA GLY A 95 -6.35 2.51 -1.64
C GLY A 95 -4.97 2.95 -2.07
N GLY A 96 -3.91 2.41 -1.45
CA GLY A 96 -2.53 2.71 -1.84
C GLY A 96 -2.22 2.28 -3.27
N MET A 97 -2.67 1.09 -3.65
CA MET A 97 -2.51 0.62 -5.03
C MET A 97 -3.29 1.43 -6.04
N ALA A 98 -4.54 1.83 -5.70
CA ALA A 98 -5.32 2.69 -6.58
C ALA A 98 -4.64 4.05 -6.80
N GLY A 99 -4.00 4.62 -5.77
CA GLY A 99 -3.19 5.84 -5.85
C GLY A 99 -2.03 5.66 -6.83
N ASN A 100 -1.12 4.74 -6.54
CA ASN A 100 0.11 4.56 -7.34
C ASN A 100 -0.16 4.04 -8.75
N VAL A 101 -0.98 2.99 -8.90
CA VAL A 101 -1.30 2.44 -10.24
C VAL A 101 -2.12 3.45 -11.06
N GLY A 102 -3.06 4.16 -10.43
CA GLY A 102 -3.86 5.18 -11.11
C GLY A 102 -3.00 6.33 -11.63
N GLU A 103 -2.07 6.82 -10.83
CA GLU A 103 -1.15 7.89 -11.20
C GLU A 103 -0.20 7.47 -12.31
N ASP A 104 0.42 6.27 -12.19
CA ASP A 104 1.29 5.72 -13.22
C ASP A 104 0.57 5.58 -14.57
N ARG A 105 -0.70 5.14 -14.57
CA ARG A 105 -1.50 5.01 -15.80
C ARG A 105 -1.87 6.33 -16.44
N ILE A 106 -2.02 7.39 -15.65
CA ILE A 106 -2.41 8.72 -16.15
C ILE A 106 -1.17 9.51 -16.60
N PHE A 107 -0.09 9.49 -15.82
CA PHE A 107 1.08 10.36 -16.01
C PHE A 107 2.32 9.60 -16.48
N GLY A 108 2.36 8.26 -16.41
CA GLY A 108 3.54 7.44 -16.72
C GLY A 108 4.61 7.46 -15.63
N TYR A 109 4.29 7.96 -14.45
CA TYR A 109 5.15 7.95 -13.27
C TYR A 109 4.30 8.13 -12.00
N VAL A 110 4.93 7.85 -10.86
CA VAL A 110 4.38 8.10 -9.51
C VAL A 110 5.18 9.22 -8.86
N VAL A 111 4.51 10.14 -8.18
CA VAL A 111 5.17 11.22 -7.42
C VAL A 111 5.50 10.75 -6.02
N ASP A 112 6.78 10.42 -5.79
CA ASP A 112 7.32 10.16 -4.46
C ASP A 112 7.82 11.48 -3.85
N TRP A 113 7.66 11.66 -2.52
CA TRP A 113 8.01 12.95 -1.92
C TRP A 113 8.58 12.87 -0.50
N ILE A 114 8.64 11.70 0.14
CA ILE A 114 9.20 11.49 1.48
C ILE A 114 10.55 10.79 1.33
N ARG A 115 11.62 11.47 1.74
CA ARG A 115 12.97 10.91 1.76
C ARG A 115 13.39 10.63 3.20
N PRO A 116 13.62 9.35 3.60
CA PRO A 116 14.16 9.00 4.89
C PRO A 116 15.66 9.32 4.99
N PRO A 117 16.22 9.37 6.22
CA PRO A 117 17.66 9.53 6.41
C PRO A 117 18.42 8.30 5.92
N ASP A 118 19.67 8.51 5.50
CA ASP A 118 20.67 7.49 5.22
C ASP A 118 20.34 6.43 4.16
N VAL A 119 19.22 6.57 3.46
CA VAL A 119 18.85 5.67 2.36
C VAL A 119 18.47 6.45 1.10
N PRO A 120 18.87 5.96 -0.09
CA PRO A 120 18.65 6.65 -1.36
C PRO A 120 17.25 6.38 -1.95
N ILE A 121 16.25 6.26 -1.08
CA ILE A 121 14.85 6.01 -1.49
C ILE A 121 14.01 7.25 -1.26
N VAL A 122 12.99 7.42 -2.08
CA VAL A 122 11.88 8.37 -1.85
C VAL A 122 10.61 7.56 -2.03
N PHE A 123 9.64 7.77 -1.19
CA PHE A 123 8.35 7.08 -1.20
C PHE A 123 7.21 8.08 -0.95
N ASP A 124 5.99 7.62 -1.04
CA ASP A 124 4.77 8.40 -0.84
C ASP A 124 3.86 7.80 0.26
N LEU A 125 2.69 8.38 0.45
CA LEU A 125 1.73 7.92 1.45
C LEU A 125 1.07 6.59 1.04
N ALA A 126 0.88 6.36 -0.26
CA ALA A 126 0.34 5.10 -0.78
C ALA A 126 1.26 3.92 -0.45
N ASP A 127 2.59 4.09 -0.57
CA ASP A 127 3.58 3.08 -0.23
C ASP A 127 3.51 2.69 1.26
N VAL A 128 3.36 3.69 2.14
CA VAL A 128 3.17 3.46 3.58
C VAL A 128 1.89 2.67 3.85
N ALA A 129 0.79 3.03 3.19
CA ALA A 129 -0.48 2.33 3.34
C ALA A 129 -0.39 0.88 2.84
N ILE A 130 0.26 0.63 1.71
CA ILE A 130 0.52 -0.71 1.16
C ILE A 130 1.35 -1.53 2.16
N ALA A 131 2.43 -0.97 2.70
CA ALA A 131 3.30 -1.66 3.65
C ALA A 131 2.55 -2.04 4.94
N ILE A 132 1.80 -1.10 5.53
CA ILE A 132 0.99 -1.36 6.72
C ILE A 132 -0.09 -2.41 6.44
N GLY A 133 -0.82 -2.27 5.34
CA GLY A 133 -1.86 -3.21 4.91
C GLY A 133 -1.32 -4.62 4.74
N GLN A 134 -0.14 -4.75 4.11
CA GLN A 134 0.52 -6.04 3.89
C GLN A 134 0.95 -6.69 5.22
N VAL A 135 1.57 -5.94 6.13
CA VAL A 135 1.97 -6.44 7.45
C VAL A 135 0.74 -6.91 8.25
N LEU A 136 -0.32 -6.10 8.28
CA LEU A 136 -1.57 -6.47 8.96
C LEU A 136 -2.17 -7.77 8.39
N LEU A 137 -2.20 -7.94 7.07
CA LEU A 137 -2.70 -9.17 6.44
C LEU A 137 -1.86 -10.39 6.82
N ILE A 138 -0.54 -10.26 6.81
CA ILE A 138 0.35 -11.36 7.22
C ILE A 138 0.05 -11.76 8.67
N LEU A 139 -0.04 -10.80 9.58
CA LEU A 139 -0.34 -11.06 10.99
C LEU A 139 -1.72 -11.72 11.17
N LEU A 140 -2.74 -11.25 10.45
CA LEU A 140 -4.10 -11.82 10.50
C LEU A 140 -4.12 -13.25 9.97
N ILE A 141 -3.42 -13.55 8.87
CA ILE A 141 -3.31 -14.91 8.30
C ILE A 141 -2.61 -15.84 9.27
N LEU A 142 -1.50 -15.43 9.88
CA LEU A 142 -0.76 -16.22 10.85
C LEU A 142 -1.62 -16.51 12.10
N SER A 143 -2.31 -15.49 12.63
CA SER A 143 -3.20 -15.63 13.78
C SER A 143 -4.37 -16.59 13.50
N ALA A 144 -4.96 -16.53 12.31
CA ALA A 144 -6.04 -17.44 11.92
C ALA A 144 -5.56 -18.90 11.83
N ARG A 145 -4.33 -19.14 11.37
CA ARG A 145 -3.73 -20.47 11.29
C ARG A 145 -3.45 -21.04 12.69
N THR A 146 -2.88 -20.25 13.59
CA THR A 146 -2.57 -20.69 14.96
C THR A 146 -3.84 -20.95 15.77
N GLY A 147 -4.89 -20.18 15.61
CA GLY A 147 -6.21 -20.42 16.21
C GLY A 147 -6.85 -21.73 15.76
N ARG A 148 -6.75 -22.07 14.48
CA ARG A 148 -7.25 -23.37 13.94
C ARG A 148 -6.46 -24.58 14.43
N VAL A 149 -5.17 -24.44 14.66
CA VAL A 149 -4.32 -25.52 15.23
C VAL A 149 -4.69 -25.79 16.68
N ARG A 150 -5.00 -24.75 17.47
CA ARG A 150 -5.43 -24.91 18.88
C ARG A 150 -6.85 -25.46 19.03
N ALA A 151 -7.72 -25.27 18.05
CA ALA A 151 -9.11 -25.70 18.08
C ALA A 151 -9.34 -27.14 17.60
N ARG A 152 -8.32 -27.90 17.17
CA ARG A 152 -8.43 -29.33 16.87
C ARG A 152 -8.45 -30.11 18.20
N PRO A 153 -9.56 -30.72 18.62
CA PRO A 153 -9.57 -31.59 19.77
C PRO A 153 -8.63 -32.77 19.51
N ALA A 154 -7.82 -33.09 20.52
CA ALA A 154 -7.06 -34.35 20.50
C ALA A 154 -8.05 -35.47 20.23
N VAL A 155 -7.92 -36.13 19.08
CA VAL A 155 -8.68 -37.34 18.78
C VAL A 155 -8.31 -38.34 19.86
N ALA A 156 -9.22 -38.56 20.81
CA ALA A 156 -9.08 -39.61 21.79
C ALA A 156 -8.97 -40.95 21.04
N ARG A 157 -7.84 -41.63 21.24
CA ARG A 157 -7.62 -43.01 20.80
C ARG A 157 -8.25 -43.95 21.80
#